data_7ed3913a4357a33b832b333162484b9a
#
_entry.id   7ed3913a4357a33b832b333162484b9a
#
_cell.length_a   1.000
_cell.length_b   1.000
_cell.length_c   1.000
_cell.angle_alpha   90.00
_cell.angle_beta   90.00
_cell.angle_gamma   90.00
#
_symmetry.space_group_name_H-M   'P 1'
#
loop_
_entity.id
_entity.type
_entity.pdbx_description
1 polymer ?
#
loop_
_entity_poly.entity_id
_entity_poly.type
_entity_poly.pdbx_seq_one_letter_code
_entity_poly.pdbx_strand_id
1 'polypeptide(L)'
;YYSLLDWYRTDYQYETGRTGKGTGRTEKSNWPSYINFMKQQLTELLTGYGPIAGIWFDGHWDQLDNDHDKTKAKSKVDWKYEEIYTLIHGLQPACMVGNNHHLAPLDGEDFQMFEKDLPGANSTGWGGAPVSKAMPLETCETINNSWGFNITDQAY
;
A
#
# COMPACT_ATOMS: atom_id res chain seq x y z
N TYR A 1 1.36 4.09 -9.19
CA TYR A 1 0.99 2.96 -8.34
C TYR A 1 2.19 2.06 -8.09
N TYR A 2 2.46 1.75 -6.82
CA TYR A 2 3.51 0.81 -6.41
C TYR A 2 2.91 -0.26 -5.49
N SER A 3 2.93 -1.53 -5.94
CA SER A 3 2.50 -2.65 -5.13
C SER A 3 3.54 -2.99 -4.08
N LEU A 4 3.13 -3.00 -2.80
CA LEU A 4 3.96 -3.46 -1.69
C LEU A 4 4.14 -4.98 -1.68
N LEU A 5 3.33 -5.71 -2.43
CA LEU A 5 3.32 -7.17 -2.42
C LEU A 5 3.76 -7.74 -3.76
N ASP A 6 4.49 -8.86 -3.69
CA ASP A 6 4.82 -9.70 -4.83
C ASP A 6 4.80 -11.18 -4.41
N TRP A 7 3.69 -11.82 -4.69
CA TRP A 7 3.45 -13.21 -4.27
C TRP A 7 4.36 -14.23 -4.96
N TYR A 8 5.00 -13.86 -6.05
CA TYR A 8 5.85 -14.75 -6.84
C TYR A 8 7.34 -14.61 -6.54
N ARG A 9 7.76 -13.53 -5.88
CA ARG A 9 9.15 -13.41 -5.45
C ARG A 9 9.47 -14.38 -4.31
N THR A 10 10.59 -15.05 -4.40
CA THR A 10 11.00 -16.06 -3.42
C THR A 10 11.33 -15.48 -2.05
N ASP A 11 11.71 -14.22 -1.98
CA ASP A 11 12.04 -13.52 -0.72
C ASP A 11 10.84 -12.82 -0.05
N TYR A 12 9.68 -12.70 -0.74
CA TYR A 12 8.46 -12.15 -0.14
C TYR A 12 7.93 -13.04 1.00
N GLN A 13 7.41 -12.42 2.06
CA GLN A 13 6.86 -13.10 3.24
C GLN A 13 5.47 -13.70 2.95
N TYR A 14 5.40 -14.66 2.04
CA TYR A 14 4.14 -15.28 1.61
C TYR A 14 3.53 -16.20 2.69
N GLU A 15 4.32 -16.71 3.63
CA GLU A 15 3.87 -17.63 4.69
C GLU A 15 2.85 -16.98 5.63
N THR A 16 2.96 -15.67 5.82
CA THR A 16 2.04 -14.88 6.65
C THR A 16 1.06 -14.06 5.85
N GLY A 17 1.29 -13.91 4.54
CA GLY A 17 0.42 -13.19 3.62
C GLY A 17 -0.95 -13.85 3.47
N ARG A 18 -1.98 -13.04 3.21
CA ARG A 18 -3.37 -13.51 3.07
C ARG A 18 -3.56 -14.34 1.80
N THR A 19 -2.93 -13.94 0.72
CA THR A 19 -3.15 -14.48 -0.62
C THR A 19 -1.99 -15.31 -1.15
N GLY A 20 -0.80 -15.15 -0.60
CA GLY A 20 0.40 -15.88 -1.02
C GLY A 20 0.37 -17.38 -0.78
N LYS A 21 -0.51 -17.85 0.10
CA LYS A 21 -0.65 -19.28 0.46
C LYS A 21 -1.07 -20.18 -0.71
N GLY A 22 -1.69 -19.62 -1.73
CA GLY A 22 -2.11 -20.36 -2.94
C GLY A 22 -1.04 -20.55 -4.00
N THR A 23 0.16 -20.02 -3.81
CA THR A 23 1.22 -20.07 -4.83
C THR A 23 1.92 -21.42 -4.94
N GLY A 24 1.69 -22.35 -4.00
CA GLY A 24 2.37 -23.65 -3.93
C GLY A 24 3.86 -23.57 -3.56
N ARG A 25 4.32 -22.42 -3.08
CA ARG A 25 5.70 -22.17 -2.72
C ARG A 25 6.10 -22.89 -1.43
N THR A 26 7.32 -23.40 -1.42
CA THR A 26 7.92 -24.15 -0.30
C THR A 26 9.19 -23.50 0.23
N GLU A 27 9.76 -22.54 -0.52
CA GLU A 27 10.97 -21.82 -0.11
C GLU A 27 10.67 -20.88 1.05
N LYS A 28 11.62 -20.79 1.97
CA LYS A 28 11.53 -19.82 3.07
C LYS A 28 11.76 -18.41 2.55
N SER A 29 10.87 -17.48 2.92
CA SER A 29 11.01 -16.06 2.59
C SER A 29 12.26 -15.42 3.24
N ASN A 30 12.67 -14.27 2.69
CA ASN A 30 13.73 -13.42 3.22
C ASN A 30 13.29 -11.96 3.18
N TRP A 31 12.60 -11.52 4.23
CA TRP A 31 12.01 -10.20 4.28
C TRP A 31 13.01 -9.04 4.12
N PRO A 32 14.20 -9.04 4.76
CA PRO A 32 15.19 -8.00 4.51
C PRO A 32 15.62 -7.91 3.04
N SER A 33 15.74 -9.04 2.35
CA SER A 33 16.03 -9.06 0.91
C SER A 33 14.91 -8.43 0.10
N TYR A 34 13.66 -8.72 0.43
CA TYR A 34 12.49 -8.12 -0.23
C TYR A 34 12.44 -6.60 -0.04
N ILE A 35 12.62 -6.11 1.18
CA ILE A 35 12.68 -4.66 1.45
C ILE A 35 13.81 -3.98 0.67
N ASN A 36 14.97 -4.61 0.60
CA ASN A 36 16.09 -4.09 -0.21
C ASN A 36 15.75 -4.03 -1.70
N PHE A 37 15.08 -5.05 -2.23
CA PHE A 37 14.59 -5.06 -3.61
C PHE A 37 13.61 -3.90 -3.87
N MET A 38 12.65 -3.66 -2.99
CA MET A 38 11.73 -2.52 -3.09
C MET A 38 12.48 -1.18 -3.14
N LYS A 39 13.46 -1.00 -2.26
CA LYS A 39 14.30 0.21 -2.24
C LYS A 39 15.09 0.39 -3.55
N GLN A 40 15.60 -0.70 -4.12
CA GLN A 40 16.30 -0.65 -5.41
C GLN A 40 15.36 -0.25 -6.55
N GLN A 41 14.15 -0.83 -6.62
CA GLN A 41 13.16 -0.45 -7.63
C GLN A 41 12.75 1.04 -7.50
N LEU A 42 12.49 1.52 -6.28
CA LEU A 42 12.17 2.92 -6.04
C LEU A 42 13.34 3.84 -6.40
N THR A 43 14.57 3.45 -6.11
CA THR A 43 15.75 4.19 -6.52
C THR A 43 15.85 4.27 -8.04
N GLU A 44 15.66 3.18 -8.76
CA GLU A 44 15.65 3.15 -10.22
C GLU A 44 14.57 4.08 -10.79
N LEU A 45 13.33 3.97 -10.29
CA LEU A 45 12.22 4.82 -10.71
C LEU A 45 12.54 6.31 -10.50
N LEU A 46 13.04 6.68 -9.33
CA LEU A 46 13.25 8.06 -8.93
C LEU A 46 14.53 8.68 -9.51
N THR A 47 15.44 7.87 -10.07
CA THR A 47 16.69 8.38 -10.67
C THR A 47 16.76 8.21 -12.18
N GLY A 48 16.02 7.26 -12.75
CA GLY A 48 16.13 6.87 -14.16
C GLY A 48 15.11 7.51 -15.11
N TYR A 49 13.99 8.04 -14.60
CA TYR A 49 12.84 8.41 -15.44
C TYR A 49 12.40 9.88 -15.29
N GLY A 50 13.24 10.72 -14.70
CA GLY A 50 12.93 12.13 -14.49
C GLY A 50 12.01 12.39 -13.28
N PRO A 51 11.43 13.60 -13.14
CA PRO A 51 10.58 13.95 -12.01
C PRO A 51 9.30 13.11 -11.96
N ILE A 52 9.01 12.53 -10.79
CA ILE A 52 7.81 11.76 -10.51
C ILE A 52 6.93 12.55 -9.56
N ALA A 53 5.65 12.70 -9.88
CA ALA A 53 4.71 13.49 -9.09
C ALA A 53 4.41 12.85 -7.72
N GLY A 54 4.37 11.53 -7.66
CA GLY A 54 4.12 10.83 -6.40
C GLY A 54 4.21 9.31 -6.53
N ILE A 55 4.37 8.65 -5.40
CA ILE A 55 4.29 7.19 -5.24
C ILE A 55 3.03 6.85 -4.45
N TRP A 56 2.16 6.06 -5.05
CA TRP A 56 0.92 5.55 -4.48
C TRP A 56 1.11 4.09 -4.09
N PHE A 57 1.27 3.82 -2.78
CA PHE A 57 1.48 2.46 -2.26
C PHE A 57 0.18 1.73 -1.99
N ASP A 58 0.18 0.43 -2.28
CA ASP A 58 -0.91 -0.49 -1.94
C ASP A 58 -0.38 -1.89 -1.62
N GLY A 59 -1.15 -2.67 -0.85
CA GLY A 59 -0.81 -4.05 -0.54
C GLY A 59 -0.46 -4.29 0.95
N HIS A 60 -0.50 -3.26 1.80
CA HIS A 60 -0.29 -3.41 3.25
C HIS A 60 -1.21 -4.48 3.86
N TRP A 61 -2.44 -4.58 3.37
CA TRP A 61 -3.47 -5.49 3.83
C TRP A 61 -3.08 -6.98 3.75
N ASP A 62 -2.17 -7.36 2.86
CA ASP A 62 -1.76 -8.77 2.70
C ASP A 62 -1.07 -9.32 3.96
N GLN A 63 -0.38 -8.50 4.71
CA GLN A 63 0.38 -8.88 5.90
C GLN A 63 -0.31 -8.53 7.23
N LEU A 64 -1.60 -8.20 7.22
CA LEU A 64 -2.34 -7.90 8.44
C LEU A 64 -2.72 -9.19 9.20
N ASP A 65 -2.76 -9.11 10.53
CA ASP A 65 -3.15 -10.20 11.43
C ASP A 65 -4.66 -10.36 11.58
N ASN A 66 -5.43 -9.33 11.23
CA ASN A 66 -6.89 -9.29 11.32
C ASN A 66 -7.51 -8.67 10.07
N ASP A 67 -8.55 -9.32 9.54
CA ASP A 67 -9.28 -8.89 8.35
C ASP A 67 -10.54 -8.09 8.65
N HIS A 68 -11.03 -8.15 9.90
CA HIS A 68 -12.33 -7.59 10.25
C HIS A 68 -12.27 -6.13 10.68
N ASP A 69 -11.15 -5.67 11.19
CA ASP A 69 -10.95 -4.27 11.61
C ASP A 69 -9.54 -3.82 11.23
N LYS A 70 -9.42 -3.20 10.06
CA LYS A 70 -8.13 -2.77 9.51
C LYS A 70 -7.48 -1.69 10.36
N THR A 71 -8.27 -0.89 11.07
CA THR A 71 -7.74 0.20 11.91
C THR A 71 -7.06 -0.31 13.19
N LYS A 72 -7.36 -1.55 13.59
CA LYS A 72 -6.76 -2.22 14.75
C LYS A 72 -5.81 -3.35 14.37
N ALA A 73 -5.84 -3.79 13.13
CA ALA A 73 -4.98 -4.84 12.64
C ALA A 73 -3.51 -4.41 12.70
N LYS A 74 -2.65 -5.36 13.06
CA LYS A 74 -1.20 -5.15 13.08
C LYS A 74 -0.56 -5.85 11.91
N SER A 75 0.44 -5.21 11.35
CA SER A 75 1.26 -5.87 10.34
C SER A 75 2.11 -6.97 10.96
N LYS A 76 2.14 -8.13 10.33
CA LYS A 76 3.00 -9.27 10.69
C LYS A 76 4.46 -9.07 10.29
N VAL A 77 4.73 -8.03 9.51
CA VAL A 77 6.05 -7.68 9.00
C VAL A 77 6.34 -6.21 9.26
N ASP A 78 7.61 -5.86 9.32
CA ASP A 78 8.06 -4.47 9.32
C ASP A 78 8.31 -4.02 7.88
N TRP A 79 7.43 -3.17 7.35
CA TRP A 79 7.51 -2.62 6.00
C TRP A 79 8.62 -1.59 5.82
N LYS A 80 9.22 -1.12 6.89
CA LYS A 80 10.26 -0.08 6.85
C LYS A 80 9.80 1.23 6.19
N TYR A 81 8.56 1.64 6.42
CA TYR A 81 7.98 2.82 5.79
C TYR A 81 8.82 4.08 6.01
N GLU A 82 9.27 4.35 7.22
CA GLU A 82 10.13 5.49 7.52
C GLU A 82 11.38 5.53 6.62
N GLU A 83 12.05 4.38 6.47
CA GLU A 83 13.25 4.27 5.62
C GLU A 83 12.89 4.45 4.13
N ILE A 84 11.75 3.91 3.68
CA ILE A 84 11.28 4.01 2.29
C ILE A 84 10.86 5.43 1.96
N TYR A 85 10.09 6.10 2.82
CA TYR A 85 9.65 7.48 2.60
C TYR A 85 10.82 8.46 2.65
N THR A 86 11.77 8.25 3.58
CA THR A 86 13.03 9.02 3.63
C THR A 86 13.84 8.84 2.33
N LEU A 87 13.92 7.63 1.79
CA LEU A 87 14.58 7.38 0.51
C LEU A 87 13.92 8.15 -0.64
N ILE A 88 12.58 8.11 -0.73
CA ILE A 88 11.83 8.79 -1.79
C ILE A 88 12.07 10.29 -1.74
N HIS A 89 11.84 10.93 -0.59
CA HIS A 89 12.02 12.37 -0.42
C HIS A 89 13.50 12.80 -0.54
N GLY A 90 14.43 11.91 -0.15
CA GLY A 90 15.86 12.17 -0.33
C GLY A 90 16.29 12.19 -1.80
N LEU A 91 15.67 11.38 -2.63
CA LEU A 91 15.94 11.34 -4.08
C LEU A 91 15.14 12.40 -4.85
N GLN A 92 13.88 12.60 -4.51
CA GLN A 92 12.99 13.59 -5.12
C GLN A 92 12.14 14.28 -4.05
N PRO A 93 12.57 15.40 -3.47
CA PRO A 93 11.85 16.07 -2.37
C PRO A 93 10.42 16.53 -2.71
N ALA A 94 10.09 16.68 -3.99
CA ALA A 94 8.76 17.06 -4.47
C ALA A 94 7.89 15.85 -4.84
N CYS A 95 8.40 14.63 -4.76
CA CYS A 95 7.63 13.42 -5.02
C CYS A 95 6.72 13.11 -3.81
N MET A 96 5.42 13.23 -3.99
CA MET A 96 4.45 12.97 -2.92
C MET A 96 4.35 11.48 -2.61
N VAL A 97 4.12 11.16 -1.34
CA VAL A 97 3.94 9.79 -0.85
C VAL A 97 2.55 9.63 -0.25
N GLY A 98 1.81 8.63 -0.74
CA GLY A 98 0.57 8.16 -0.13
C GLY A 98 0.54 6.65 -0.06
N ASN A 99 -0.11 6.11 0.97
CA ASN A 99 -0.15 4.67 1.21
C ASN A 99 -1.54 4.21 1.63
N ASN A 100 -2.10 3.29 0.85
CA ASN A 100 -3.43 2.71 1.11
C ASN A 100 -3.38 1.64 2.23
N HIS A 101 -2.83 2.00 3.38
CA HIS A 101 -2.71 1.10 4.55
C HIS A 101 -3.90 1.16 5.51
N HIS A 102 -4.84 2.09 5.30
CA HIS A 102 -6.05 2.26 6.12
C HIS A 102 -5.79 2.62 7.60
N LEU A 103 -4.64 3.19 7.90
CA LEU A 103 -4.25 3.67 9.23
C LEU A 103 -4.30 5.20 9.30
N ALA A 104 -4.08 5.76 10.49
CA ALA A 104 -3.71 7.16 10.59
C ALA A 104 -2.42 7.42 9.80
N PRO A 105 -2.25 8.62 9.22
CA PRO A 105 -1.05 8.94 8.46
C PRO A 105 0.22 8.69 9.25
N LEU A 106 1.22 8.15 8.57
CA LEU A 106 2.56 7.95 9.11
C LEU A 106 3.47 9.13 8.73
N ASP A 107 4.53 9.32 9.50
CA ASP A 107 5.53 10.34 9.19
C ASP A 107 6.15 10.11 7.82
N GLY A 108 6.20 11.16 7.00
CA GLY A 108 6.68 11.11 5.62
C GLY A 108 5.61 10.83 4.57
N GLU A 109 4.34 10.72 4.94
CA GLU A 109 3.22 10.74 3.99
C GLU A 109 2.78 12.18 3.72
N ASP A 110 2.39 12.46 2.48
CA ASP A 110 1.99 13.79 2.01
C ASP A 110 0.48 13.94 1.86
N PHE A 111 -0.25 12.83 1.80
CA PHE A 111 -1.71 12.79 1.76
C PHE A 111 -2.24 11.49 2.38
N GLN A 112 -3.44 11.57 2.97
CA GLN A 112 -4.13 10.42 3.55
C GLN A 112 -5.09 9.81 2.53
N MET A 113 -5.11 8.48 2.45
CA MET A 113 -5.89 7.73 1.47
C MET A 113 -7.07 7.01 2.11
N PHE A 114 -8.19 6.99 1.37
CA PHE A 114 -9.40 6.25 1.70
C PHE A 114 -9.83 5.42 0.49
N GLU A 115 -10.32 4.21 0.73
CA GLU A 115 -10.77 3.30 -0.33
C GLU A 115 -12.25 2.98 -0.13
N LYS A 116 -13.06 3.23 -1.16
CA LYS A 116 -14.51 2.96 -1.20
C LYS A 116 -15.31 3.59 -0.06
N ASP A 117 -14.73 4.55 0.62
CA ASP A 117 -15.37 5.35 1.67
C ASP A 117 -14.91 6.80 1.57
N LEU A 118 -15.79 7.73 1.85
CA LEU A 118 -15.41 9.12 2.04
C LEU A 118 -14.67 9.28 3.37
N PRO A 119 -13.77 10.28 3.51
CA PRO A 119 -13.10 10.55 4.77
C PRO A 119 -14.08 10.71 5.94
N GLY A 120 -13.90 9.90 6.98
CA GLY A 120 -14.79 9.86 8.15
C GLY A 120 -15.99 8.91 8.02
N ALA A 121 -16.26 8.37 6.85
CA ALA A 121 -17.18 7.24 6.69
C ALA A 121 -16.45 5.91 6.94
N ASN A 122 -17.20 4.87 7.28
CA ASN A 122 -16.66 3.51 7.44
C ASN A 122 -17.72 2.47 7.04
N SER A 123 -18.36 2.68 5.89
CA SER A 123 -19.42 1.80 5.40
C SER A 123 -18.89 0.47 4.92
N THR A 124 -17.66 0.45 4.41
CA THR A 124 -16.98 -0.75 3.94
C THR A 124 -16.08 -1.40 4.97
N GLY A 125 -15.84 -0.74 6.12
CA GLY A 125 -14.88 -1.17 7.13
C GLY A 125 -13.43 -0.75 6.86
N TRP A 126 -13.17 0.02 5.78
CA TRP A 126 -11.84 0.49 5.40
C TRP A 126 -11.56 1.94 5.82
N GLY A 127 -12.61 2.75 6.03
CA GLY A 127 -12.52 4.18 6.29
C GLY A 127 -12.43 4.57 7.76
N GLY A 128 -12.24 3.62 8.69
CA GLY A 128 -12.30 3.87 10.14
C GLY A 128 -11.07 4.55 10.75
N ALA A 129 -10.05 4.87 9.96
CA ALA A 129 -8.88 5.61 10.45
C ALA A 129 -9.25 7.07 10.81
N PRO A 130 -8.59 7.67 11.81
CA PRO A 130 -8.75 9.08 12.10
C PRO A 130 -8.43 9.95 10.89
N VAL A 131 -9.33 10.86 10.55
CA VAL A 131 -9.16 11.78 9.42
C VAL A 131 -8.17 12.89 9.80
N SER A 132 -7.12 13.05 9.02
CA SER A 132 -6.14 14.14 9.19
C SER A 132 -6.82 15.49 8.94
N LYS A 133 -6.46 16.48 9.77
CA LYS A 133 -6.86 17.89 9.59
C LYS A 133 -5.76 18.73 8.93
N ALA A 134 -4.58 18.14 8.73
CA ALA A 134 -3.40 18.87 8.28
C ALA A 134 -2.92 18.44 6.89
N MET A 135 -3.43 17.30 6.37
CA MET A 135 -3.00 16.73 5.09
C MET A 135 -4.12 16.78 4.07
N PRO A 136 -3.80 16.84 2.77
CA PRO A 136 -4.75 16.53 1.71
C PRO A 136 -5.34 15.12 1.90
N LEU A 137 -6.58 14.96 1.48
CA LEU A 137 -7.30 13.69 1.56
C LEU A 137 -7.61 13.21 0.15
N GLU A 138 -7.39 11.93 -0.10
CA GLU A 138 -7.74 11.24 -1.34
C GLU A 138 -8.74 10.13 -1.05
N THR A 139 -9.71 9.92 -1.94
CA THR A 139 -10.51 8.71 -1.96
C THR A 139 -10.44 8.05 -3.34
N CYS A 140 -10.27 6.75 -3.39
CA CYS A 140 -10.33 5.96 -4.62
C CYS A 140 -11.60 5.11 -4.63
N GLU A 141 -12.32 5.19 -5.74
CA GLU A 141 -13.62 4.57 -5.93
C GLU A 141 -13.70 3.81 -7.26
N THR A 142 -14.59 2.83 -7.33
CA THR A 142 -14.98 2.21 -8.58
C THR A 142 -16.21 2.91 -9.17
N ILE A 143 -16.28 3.04 -10.49
CA ILE A 143 -17.49 3.55 -11.17
C ILE A 143 -18.62 2.50 -11.11
N ASN A 144 -18.25 1.22 -11.05
CA ASN A 144 -19.15 0.07 -10.97
C ASN A 144 -18.76 -0.84 -9.77
N ASN A 145 -19.21 -2.08 -9.74
CA ASN A 145 -18.95 -2.99 -8.62
C ASN A 145 -17.53 -3.60 -8.60
N SER A 146 -16.71 -3.35 -9.62
CA SER A 146 -15.40 -4.00 -9.80
C SER A 146 -14.29 -2.99 -9.99
N TRP A 147 -13.09 -3.27 -9.45
CA TRP A 147 -11.87 -2.52 -9.75
C TRP A 147 -11.38 -2.75 -11.18
N GLY A 148 -11.67 -3.91 -11.75
CA GLY A 148 -11.32 -4.25 -13.13
C GLY A 148 -12.47 -4.03 -14.09
N PHE A 149 -12.14 -3.98 -15.39
CA PHE A 149 -13.15 -3.98 -16.43
C PHE A 149 -13.94 -5.31 -16.41
N ASN A 150 -15.26 -5.21 -16.35
CA ASN A 150 -16.17 -6.35 -16.42
C ASN A 150 -17.32 -6.01 -17.36
N ILE A 151 -17.32 -6.64 -18.55
CA ILE A 151 -18.32 -6.39 -19.60
C ILE A 151 -19.76 -6.75 -19.17
N THR A 152 -19.91 -7.57 -18.14
CA THR A 152 -21.23 -7.98 -17.63
C THR A 152 -21.71 -7.11 -16.46
N ASP A 153 -20.87 -6.22 -15.95
CA ASP A 153 -21.25 -5.29 -14.88
C ASP A 153 -22.07 -4.13 -15.47
N GLN A 154 -23.33 -4.03 -15.06
CA GLN A 154 -24.29 -3.02 -15.51
C GLN A 154 -24.56 -1.97 -14.41
N ALA A 155 -23.89 -2.02 -13.26
CA ALA A 155 -24.03 -1.08 -12.16
C ALA A 155 -23.14 0.15 -12.39
N TYR A 156 -23.74 1.29 -12.76
CA TYR A 156 -23.10 2.58 -12.90
C TYR A 156 -23.70 3.59 -11.93
#